data_d53cbd40ef446e70373eb2d633052538
#
_entry.id   d53cbd40ef446e70373eb2d633052538
#
_cell.length_a   1.000
_cell.length_b   1.000
_cell.length_c   1.000
_cell.angle_alpha   90.00
_cell.angle_beta   90.00
_cell.angle_gamma   90.00
#
_symmetry.space_group_name_H-M   'P 1'
#
loop_
_entity.id
_entity.type
_entity.pdbx_description
1 polymer ?
#
loop_
_entity_poly.entity_id
_entity_poly.type
_entity_poly.pdbx_seq_one_letter_code
_entity_poly.pdbx_strand_id
1 'polypeptide(L)'
;GVEKDSVTLNAANNWVHVFSNLDKYNNGTEIVYTVTEEPIANYDSAITGDVATGFTVTNTNTEKVAVDVTKNWVGPATDSVTIKLLADGAEVESAVITAAENWMHTFSNLPKYAADGH
;
A
#
# COMPACT_ATOMS: atom_id res chain seq x y z
N GLY A 1 13.44 -23.38 5.77
CA GLY A 1 13.35 -22.57 6.45
C GLY A 1 13.67 -22.42 7.95
N VAL A 2 14.93 -22.51 8.31
CA VAL A 2 15.36 -22.26 9.68
C VAL A 2 16.02 -20.91 9.74
N GLU A 3 15.59 -20.08 10.71
CA GLU A 3 16.18 -18.76 10.89
C GLU A 3 17.64 -18.88 11.28
N LYS A 4 18.53 -18.17 10.58
CA LYS A 4 19.96 -18.14 10.87
C LYS A 4 20.37 -16.85 11.57
N ASP A 5 19.68 -15.74 11.28
CA ASP A 5 20.04 -14.43 11.78
C ASP A 5 18.87 -13.50 11.61
N SER A 6 18.86 -12.43 12.37
CA SER A 6 17.81 -11.43 12.22
C SER A 6 18.38 -10.05 12.51
N VAL A 7 17.71 -9.02 12.02
CA VAL A 7 18.12 -7.64 12.20
C VAL A 7 16.89 -6.74 12.18
N THR A 8 16.98 -5.64 12.91
CA THR A 8 15.96 -4.59 12.86
C THR A 8 16.46 -3.46 11.96
N LEU A 9 15.67 -3.13 10.93
CA LEU A 9 15.99 -2.04 10.02
C LEU A 9 15.25 -0.77 10.43
N ASN A 10 15.94 0.36 10.34
CA ASN A 10 15.34 1.65 10.68
C ASN A 10 16.10 2.76 9.95
N ALA A 11 15.68 4.01 10.19
CA ALA A 11 16.30 5.15 9.50
C ALA A 11 17.78 5.30 9.85
N ALA A 12 18.20 4.83 11.02
CA ALA A 12 19.61 4.95 11.44
C ALA A 12 20.53 4.12 10.58
N ASN A 13 20.06 2.98 10.05
CA ASN A 13 20.86 2.16 9.13
C ASN A 13 20.40 2.30 7.68
N ASN A 14 19.64 3.37 7.38
CA ASN A 14 19.11 3.65 6.04
C ASN A 14 18.27 2.48 5.50
N TRP A 15 17.64 1.70 6.39
CA TRP A 15 16.82 0.56 6.03
C TRP A 15 17.57 -0.51 5.24
N VAL A 16 18.90 -0.61 5.47
CA VAL A 16 19.76 -1.56 4.76
C VAL A 16 20.59 -2.36 5.76
N HIS A 17 20.75 -3.64 5.50
CA HIS A 17 21.61 -4.49 6.29
C HIS A 17 22.23 -5.58 5.41
N VAL A 18 23.45 -5.98 5.73
CA VAL A 18 24.12 -7.07 5.06
C VAL A 18 24.41 -8.17 6.08
N PHE A 19 23.84 -9.35 5.84
CA PHE A 19 24.23 -10.53 6.62
C PHE A 19 25.47 -11.12 5.95
N SER A 20 26.56 -11.23 6.70
CA SER A 20 27.83 -11.65 6.13
C SER A 20 28.39 -12.84 6.89
N ASN A 21 29.45 -13.43 6.34
CA ASN A 21 30.13 -14.60 6.93
C ASN A 21 29.19 -15.80 7.05
N LEU A 22 28.27 -15.93 6.11
CA LEU A 22 27.35 -17.07 6.08
C LEU A 22 28.01 -18.22 5.31
N ASP A 23 27.80 -19.43 5.80
CA ASP A 23 28.32 -20.61 5.14
C ASP A 23 27.64 -20.80 3.79
N LYS A 24 28.43 -21.12 2.75
CA LYS A 24 27.87 -21.37 1.43
C LYS A 24 27.34 -22.80 1.29
N TYR A 25 27.96 -23.74 1.99
CA TYR A 25 27.60 -25.17 1.89
C TYR A 25 27.37 -25.78 3.26
N ASN A 26 26.49 -26.77 3.30
CA ASN A 26 26.24 -27.58 4.47
C ASN A 26 26.33 -29.04 4.03
N ASN A 27 27.32 -29.76 4.54
CA ASN A 27 27.57 -31.16 4.16
C ASN A 27 27.67 -31.37 2.66
N GLY A 28 28.33 -30.43 1.94
CA GLY A 28 28.53 -30.51 0.51
C GLY A 28 27.37 -30.04 -0.33
N THR A 29 26.25 -29.63 0.28
CA THR A 29 25.09 -29.11 -0.43
C THR A 29 25.04 -27.61 -0.28
N GLU A 30 24.85 -26.89 -1.38
CA GLU A 30 24.76 -25.43 -1.34
C GLU A 30 23.52 -25.00 -0.55
N ILE A 31 23.73 -24.03 0.35
CA ILE A 31 22.64 -23.50 1.17
C ILE A 31 21.93 -22.41 0.40
N VAL A 32 20.58 -22.49 0.35
CA VAL A 32 19.75 -21.46 -0.27
C VAL A 32 19.24 -20.55 0.84
N TYR A 33 19.67 -19.28 0.83
CA TYR A 33 19.27 -18.30 1.82
C TYR A 33 18.09 -17.48 1.30
N THR A 34 17.13 -17.22 2.17
CA THR A 34 15.99 -16.37 1.89
C THR A 34 15.78 -15.42 3.06
N VAL A 35 15.02 -14.37 2.83
CA VAL A 35 14.67 -13.42 3.88
C VAL A 35 13.16 -13.35 4.01
N THR A 36 12.71 -13.06 5.24
CA THR A 36 11.31 -12.81 5.53
C THR A 36 11.23 -11.58 6.42
N GLU A 37 10.08 -10.97 6.46
CA GLU A 37 9.83 -9.82 7.32
C GLU A 37 8.67 -10.14 8.25
N GLU A 38 8.78 -9.69 9.50
CA GLU A 38 7.65 -9.79 10.42
C GLU A 38 6.54 -8.86 9.94
N PRO A 39 5.27 -9.32 9.98
CA PRO A 39 4.17 -8.51 9.47
C PRO A 39 4.06 -7.14 10.14
N ILE A 40 3.78 -6.12 9.34
CA ILE A 40 3.58 -4.76 9.82
C ILE A 40 2.12 -4.40 9.59
N ALA A 41 1.47 -3.88 10.64
CA ALA A 41 0.04 -3.51 10.55
C ALA A 41 -0.17 -2.49 9.44
N ASN A 42 -1.21 -2.70 8.63
CA ASN A 42 -1.61 -1.81 7.53
C ASN A 42 -0.64 -1.77 6.36
N TYR A 43 0.21 -2.80 6.23
CA TYR A 43 1.15 -2.90 5.11
C TYR A 43 1.17 -4.30 4.56
N ASP A 44 1.26 -4.39 3.23
CA ASP A 44 1.59 -5.64 2.54
C ASP A 44 3.06 -5.59 2.18
N SER A 45 3.75 -6.72 2.33
CA SER A 45 5.16 -6.78 1.99
C SER A 45 5.38 -7.65 0.75
N ALA A 46 6.37 -7.27 -0.04
CA ALA A 46 6.82 -8.03 -1.20
C ALA A 46 8.33 -8.10 -1.15
N ILE A 47 8.86 -9.29 -1.36
CA ILE A 47 10.31 -9.51 -1.30
C ILE A 47 10.78 -9.95 -2.67
N THR A 48 11.79 -9.26 -3.21
CA THR A 48 12.37 -9.58 -4.52
C THR A 48 13.87 -9.73 -4.38
N GLY A 49 14.49 -10.35 -5.39
CA GLY A 49 15.94 -10.50 -5.43
C GLY A 49 16.40 -11.87 -5.02
N ASP A 50 17.71 -12.00 -4.85
CA ASP A 50 18.33 -13.26 -4.44
C ASP A 50 19.67 -12.97 -3.76
N VAL A 51 20.37 -14.04 -3.36
CA VAL A 51 21.66 -13.92 -2.66
C VAL A 51 22.70 -13.18 -3.49
N ALA A 52 22.70 -13.42 -4.81
CA ALA A 52 23.71 -12.83 -5.69
C ALA A 52 23.50 -11.34 -5.90
N THR A 53 22.24 -10.89 -5.97
CA THR A 53 21.91 -9.49 -6.27
C THR A 53 21.43 -8.72 -5.04
N GLY A 54 21.12 -9.42 -3.94
CA GLY A 54 20.54 -8.83 -2.76
C GLY A 54 19.02 -8.93 -2.77
N PHE A 55 18.44 -8.77 -1.62
CA PHE A 55 16.97 -8.82 -1.45
C PHE A 55 16.43 -7.42 -1.19
N THR A 56 15.28 -7.13 -1.78
CA THR A 56 14.55 -5.88 -1.52
C THR A 56 13.20 -6.21 -0.92
N VAL A 57 12.88 -5.62 0.22
CA VAL A 57 11.58 -5.75 0.87
C VAL A 57 10.83 -4.45 0.67
N THR A 58 9.66 -4.53 0.05
CA THR A 58 8.83 -3.34 -0.22
C THR A 58 7.54 -3.46 0.59
N ASN A 59 7.24 -2.45 1.39
CA ASN A 59 6.01 -2.39 2.18
C ASN A 59 5.08 -1.37 1.54
N THR A 60 3.85 -1.81 1.22
CA THR A 60 2.84 -0.96 0.61
C THR A 60 1.69 -0.78 1.60
N ASN A 61 1.33 0.48 1.88
CA ASN A 61 0.26 0.77 2.83
C ASN A 61 -1.08 0.31 2.26
N THR A 62 -1.88 -0.37 3.10
CA THR A 62 -3.18 -0.94 2.70
C THR A 62 -4.36 -0.17 3.27
N GLU A 63 -4.12 0.93 3.98
CA GLU A 63 -5.20 1.70 4.60
C GLU A 63 -6.11 2.29 3.53
N LYS A 64 -7.43 2.31 3.82
CA LYS A 64 -8.44 2.84 2.92
C LYS A 64 -9.24 3.90 3.63
N VAL A 65 -9.80 4.82 2.84
CA VAL A 65 -10.67 5.87 3.35
C VAL A 65 -11.92 5.95 2.48
N ALA A 66 -12.93 6.64 2.99
CA ALA A 66 -14.15 6.90 2.24
C ALA A 66 -14.44 8.40 2.31
N VAL A 67 -15.08 8.91 1.26
CA VAL A 67 -15.48 10.32 1.17
C VAL A 67 -16.98 10.37 0.96
N ASP A 68 -17.69 11.01 1.88
CA ASP A 68 -19.14 11.21 1.77
C ASP A 68 -19.42 12.55 1.11
N VAL A 69 -20.35 12.55 0.15
CA VAL A 69 -20.74 13.76 -0.58
C VAL A 69 -22.25 13.94 -0.45
N THR A 70 -22.67 15.14 -0.10
CA THR A 70 -24.08 15.52 -0.06
C THR A 70 -24.28 16.76 -0.91
N LYS A 71 -25.26 16.70 -1.83
CA LYS A 71 -25.60 17.84 -2.67
C LYS A 71 -26.80 18.57 -2.09
N ASN A 72 -26.66 19.83 -1.78
CA ASN A 72 -27.76 20.69 -1.35
C ASN A 72 -28.19 21.58 -2.49
N TRP A 73 -29.50 21.73 -2.66
CA TRP A 73 -30.08 22.63 -3.68
C TRP A 73 -30.70 23.85 -3.00
N VAL A 74 -30.37 25.00 -3.54
CA VAL A 74 -31.06 26.24 -3.16
C VAL A 74 -31.85 26.64 -4.41
N GLY A 75 -33.17 26.40 -4.37
CA GLY A 75 -34.02 26.51 -5.55
C GLY A 75 -34.36 25.14 -6.13
N PRO A 76 -35.00 25.09 -7.29
CA PRO A 76 -35.42 23.83 -7.89
C PRO A 76 -34.23 22.95 -8.26
N ALA A 77 -34.31 21.64 -7.96
CA ALA A 77 -33.27 20.67 -8.32
C ALA A 77 -33.38 20.30 -9.80
N THR A 78 -32.25 19.95 -10.40
CA THR A 78 -32.24 19.33 -11.73
C THR A 78 -32.45 17.83 -11.60
N ASP A 79 -32.50 17.12 -12.75
CA ASP A 79 -32.73 15.68 -12.72
C ASP A 79 -31.55 14.92 -12.11
N SER A 80 -30.34 15.42 -12.30
CA SER A 80 -29.14 14.77 -11.82
C SER A 80 -27.99 15.76 -11.76
N VAL A 81 -26.95 15.38 -11.02
CA VAL A 81 -25.69 16.13 -11.01
C VAL A 81 -24.56 15.13 -10.96
N THR A 82 -23.47 15.43 -11.68
CA THR A 82 -22.28 14.59 -11.68
C THR A 82 -21.27 15.19 -10.69
N ILE A 83 -20.85 14.36 -9.74
CA ILE A 83 -19.83 14.75 -8.76
C ILE A 83 -18.56 14.00 -9.12
N LYS A 84 -17.45 14.72 -9.21
CA LYS A 84 -16.15 14.12 -9.52
C LYS A 84 -15.30 14.12 -8.25
N LEU A 85 -14.65 12.97 -8.00
CA LEU A 85 -13.72 12.85 -6.90
C LEU A 85 -12.31 13.08 -7.42
N LEU A 86 -11.60 13.98 -6.77
CA LEU A 86 -10.23 14.30 -7.16
C LEU A 86 -9.27 13.84 -6.08
N ALA A 87 -8.13 13.31 -6.49
CA ALA A 87 -7.02 12.99 -5.62
C ALA A 87 -5.85 13.86 -6.07
N ASP A 88 -5.38 14.74 -5.19
CA ASP A 88 -4.29 15.67 -5.49
C ASP A 88 -4.57 16.48 -6.78
N GLY A 89 -5.84 16.82 -7.00
CA GLY A 89 -6.25 17.64 -8.13
C GLY A 89 -6.56 16.87 -9.41
N ALA A 90 -6.39 15.56 -9.44
CA ALA A 90 -6.69 14.75 -10.63
C ALA A 90 -7.92 13.88 -10.39
N GLU A 91 -8.82 13.82 -11.38
CA GLU A 91 -10.03 13.03 -11.25
C GLU A 91 -9.69 11.54 -11.17
N VAL A 92 -10.22 10.85 -10.14
CA VAL A 92 -10.02 9.41 -9.96
C VAL A 92 -11.32 8.64 -10.04
N GLU A 93 -12.45 9.30 -9.81
CA GLU A 93 -13.75 8.65 -9.84
C GLU A 93 -14.84 9.70 -10.04
N SER A 94 -16.01 9.26 -10.47
CA SER A 94 -17.16 10.16 -10.57
C SER A 94 -18.45 9.38 -10.31
N ALA A 95 -19.50 10.10 -9.92
CA ALA A 95 -20.81 9.52 -9.67
C ALA A 95 -21.89 10.50 -10.07
N VAL A 96 -23.00 9.96 -10.58
CA VAL A 96 -24.19 10.75 -10.88
C VAL A 96 -25.13 10.61 -9.71
N ILE A 97 -25.54 11.72 -9.12
CA ILE A 97 -26.41 11.75 -7.95
C ILE A 97 -27.78 12.28 -8.36
N THR A 98 -28.83 11.61 -7.88
CA THR A 98 -30.21 11.97 -8.16
C THR A 98 -31.05 11.96 -6.88
N ALA A 99 -32.32 12.31 -7.01
CA ALA A 99 -33.25 12.25 -5.89
C ALA A 99 -33.42 10.83 -5.36
N ALA A 100 -33.20 9.83 -6.22
CA ALA A 100 -33.30 8.42 -5.80
C ALA A 100 -32.27 8.06 -4.73
N GLU A 101 -31.12 8.71 -4.71
CA GLU A 101 -30.09 8.54 -3.68
C GLU A 101 -30.17 9.60 -2.59
N ASN A 102 -31.23 10.39 -2.55
CA ASN A 102 -31.35 11.52 -1.62
C ASN A 102 -30.22 12.53 -1.79
N TRP A 103 -29.71 12.66 -3.01
CA TRP A 103 -28.62 13.57 -3.37
C TRP A 103 -27.34 13.32 -2.54
N MET A 104 -27.06 12.05 -2.27
CA MET A 104 -25.89 11.63 -1.49
C MET A 104 -25.14 10.51 -2.19
N HIS A 105 -23.83 10.48 -1.98
CA HIS A 105 -23.00 9.40 -2.48
C HIS A 105 -21.76 9.24 -1.61
N THR A 106 -21.30 8.00 -1.46
CA THR A 106 -20.06 7.70 -0.74
C THR A 106 -19.08 7.04 -1.69
N PHE A 107 -17.91 7.64 -1.86
CA PHE A 107 -16.78 7.01 -2.54
C PHE A 107 -16.01 6.21 -1.49
N SER A 108 -15.86 4.91 -1.68
CA SER A 108 -15.27 4.03 -0.68
C SER A 108 -14.08 3.25 -1.25
N ASN A 109 -13.37 2.55 -0.35
CA ASN A 109 -12.20 1.73 -0.71
C ASN A 109 -11.10 2.55 -1.40
N LEU A 110 -10.95 3.82 -1.01
CA LEU A 110 -9.94 4.69 -1.60
C LEU A 110 -8.62 4.49 -0.85
N PRO A 111 -7.49 4.37 -1.56
CA PRO A 111 -6.19 4.31 -0.88
C PRO A 111 -5.98 5.57 -0.06
N LYS A 112 -5.53 5.41 1.17
CA LYS A 112 -5.24 6.55 2.04
C LYS A 112 -4.01 7.31 1.56
N TYR A 113 -3.05 6.56 0.99
CA TYR A 113 -1.82 7.12 0.44
C TYR A 113 -1.70 6.78 -1.03
N ALA A 114 -1.08 7.66 -1.80
CA ALA A 114 -0.78 7.38 -3.20
C ALA A 114 0.27 6.27 -3.31
N ALA A 115 0.46 5.74 -4.53
CA ALA A 115 1.41 4.65 -4.76
C ALA A 115 2.83 5.00 -4.32
N ASP A 116 3.17 6.30 -4.31
CA ASP A 116 4.49 6.77 -3.89
C ASP A 116 4.56 7.14 -2.40
N GLY A 117 3.49 6.87 -1.64
CA GLY A 117 3.47 7.09 -0.19
C GLY A 117 2.94 8.45 0.26
N HIS A 118 2.43 9.28 -0.66
CA HIS A 118 1.86 10.58 -0.30
C HIS A 118 0.46 10.47 0.28
#